data_4c312162b9dd73c9798e3b7c0a56bb8a
#
_entry.id   4c312162b9dd73c9798e3b7c0a56bb8a
#
_cell.length_a   1.000
_cell.length_b   1.000
_cell.length_c   1.000
_cell.angle_alpha   90.00
_cell.angle_beta   90.00
_cell.angle_gamma   90.00
#
_symmetry.space_group_name_H-M   'P 1'
#
loop_
_entity.id
_entity.type
_entity.pdbx_description
1 polymer ?
#
loop_
_entity_poly.entity_id
_entity_poly.type
_entity_poly.pdbx_seq_one_letter_code
_entity_poly.pdbx_strand_id
1 'polypeptide(L)'
;HNKTLAAQLCTEFRSFFPENAVEYFVSYYDYYQPEAYIPSTDTYIEKDSAINDEIDRLRHSATAALSERRDVIIVASVSCIYSLGDPIDYRSMVISLRPGMELERDELCRRLVNLQYERNDINFIRNKFRVHGDTVDIYLAYMSELAIRVEFFGDEIDRILEFNPVTGAKQNVVKHVAIFPASHYIVSAEKKAAAIEKIRAECDAQVKQFTAEGKLIEAQRIQQRTNYDIEMLTE
;
A
#
# COMPACT_ATOMS: atom_id res chain seq x y z
N HIS A 1 -22.35 -8.08 3.29
CA HIS A 1 -22.11 -9.34 3.98
C HIS A 1 -20.88 -9.20 4.89
N ASN A 2 -20.74 -10.08 5.88
CA ASN A 2 -19.59 -10.11 6.77
C ASN A 2 -18.38 -10.84 6.14
N LYS A 3 -17.20 -10.78 6.78
CA LYS A 3 -15.98 -11.44 6.28
C LYS A 3 -16.16 -12.94 6.06
N THR A 4 -16.85 -13.64 6.96
CA THR A 4 -17.06 -15.10 6.90
C THR A 4 -17.90 -15.51 5.69
N LEU A 5 -19.01 -14.83 5.44
CA LEU A 5 -19.87 -15.11 4.28
C LEU A 5 -19.15 -14.75 2.96
N ALA A 6 -18.35 -13.70 2.95
CA ALA A 6 -17.53 -13.36 1.78
C ALA A 6 -16.46 -14.43 1.52
N ALA A 7 -15.83 -15.00 2.55
CA ALA A 7 -14.86 -16.09 2.40
C ALA A 7 -15.52 -17.36 1.86
N GLN A 8 -16.70 -17.74 2.37
CA GLN A 8 -17.47 -18.87 1.87
C GLN A 8 -17.80 -18.69 0.38
N LEU A 9 -18.35 -17.54 0.01
CA LEU A 9 -18.71 -17.24 -1.38
C LEU A 9 -17.49 -17.24 -2.32
N CYS A 10 -16.35 -16.76 -1.85
CA CYS A 10 -15.09 -16.81 -2.59
C CYS A 10 -14.66 -18.26 -2.86
N THR A 11 -14.80 -19.15 -1.87
CA THR A 11 -14.49 -20.57 -2.01
C THR A 11 -15.43 -21.26 -3.01
N GLU A 12 -16.72 -20.96 -2.94
CA GLU A 12 -17.72 -21.49 -3.89
C GLU A 12 -17.43 -21.04 -5.31
N PHE A 13 -17.15 -19.76 -5.53
CA PHE A 13 -16.80 -19.25 -6.86
C PHE A 13 -15.50 -19.82 -7.41
N ARG A 14 -14.49 -20.06 -6.59
CA ARG A 14 -13.27 -20.79 -7.01
C ARG A 14 -13.58 -22.20 -7.52
N SER A 15 -14.56 -22.89 -6.93
CA SER A 15 -14.98 -24.20 -7.40
C SER A 15 -15.79 -24.16 -8.70
N PHE A 16 -16.58 -23.09 -8.92
CA PHE A 16 -17.37 -22.91 -10.14
C PHE A 16 -16.55 -22.37 -11.30
N PHE A 17 -15.52 -21.57 -11.02
CA PHE A 17 -14.69 -20.88 -12.00
C PHE A 17 -13.20 -21.16 -11.77
N PRO A 18 -12.73 -22.43 -11.94
CA PRO A 18 -11.39 -22.85 -11.59
C PRO A 18 -10.29 -22.19 -12.44
N GLU A 19 -10.61 -21.73 -13.65
CA GLU A 19 -9.67 -21.08 -14.58
C GLU A 19 -9.62 -19.56 -14.37
N ASN A 20 -10.59 -18.98 -13.66
CA ASN A 20 -10.68 -17.54 -13.43
C ASN A 20 -9.93 -17.12 -12.17
N ALA A 21 -9.49 -15.86 -12.11
CA ALA A 21 -8.98 -15.27 -10.89
C ALA A 21 -10.15 -14.90 -9.97
N VAL A 22 -10.39 -15.68 -8.92
CA VAL A 22 -11.40 -15.39 -7.90
C VAL A 22 -10.69 -14.83 -6.66
N GLU A 23 -10.85 -13.54 -6.46
CA GLU A 23 -10.12 -12.76 -5.49
C GLU A 23 -10.99 -12.31 -4.31
N TYR A 24 -10.34 -12.12 -3.15
CA TYR A 24 -11.00 -11.77 -1.90
C TYR A 24 -10.62 -10.37 -1.46
N PHE A 25 -11.63 -9.49 -1.25
CA PHE A 25 -11.40 -8.09 -0.91
C PHE A 25 -12.30 -7.63 0.23
N VAL A 26 -11.81 -7.72 1.47
CA VAL A 26 -12.55 -7.33 2.69
C VAL A 26 -11.71 -6.37 3.54
N SER A 27 -12.28 -5.84 4.62
CA SER A 27 -11.52 -5.03 5.57
C SER A 27 -10.37 -5.83 6.17
N TYR A 28 -9.15 -5.27 6.14
CA TYR A 28 -7.95 -5.89 6.70
C TYR A 28 -7.78 -5.65 8.20
N TYR A 29 -8.63 -4.84 8.83
CA TYR A 29 -8.59 -4.63 10.28
C TYR A 29 -9.21 -5.84 11.01
N ASP A 30 -8.44 -6.43 11.92
CA ASP A 30 -8.97 -7.37 12.92
C ASP A 30 -9.55 -6.61 14.11
N TYR A 31 -8.96 -5.46 14.43
CA TYR A 31 -9.42 -4.53 15.45
C TYR A 31 -9.20 -3.10 14.96
N TYR A 32 -10.15 -2.21 15.26
CA TYR A 32 -10.05 -0.79 14.97
C TYR A 32 -10.75 0.06 16.01
N GLN A 33 -10.00 0.94 16.67
CA GLN A 33 -10.50 1.99 17.54
C GLN A 33 -10.15 3.34 16.92
N PRO A 34 -11.13 4.17 16.54
CA PRO A 34 -10.86 5.52 16.06
C PRO A 34 -10.32 6.41 17.18
N GLU A 35 -9.56 7.42 16.79
CA GLU A 35 -9.18 8.47 17.72
C GLU A 35 -10.39 9.29 18.15
N ALA A 36 -10.36 9.80 19.37
CA ALA A 36 -11.39 10.65 19.92
C ALA A 36 -10.79 11.66 20.91
N TYR A 37 -11.36 12.87 20.93
CA TYR A 37 -11.02 13.89 21.92
C TYR A 37 -12.23 14.26 22.76
N ILE A 38 -12.08 14.23 24.08
CA ILE A 38 -13.12 14.57 25.07
C ILE A 38 -12.77 15.91 25.69
N PRO A 39 -13.37 17.03 25.24
CA PRO A 39 -13.01 18.39 25.69
C PRO A 39 -13.22 18.61 27.17
N SER A 40 -14.26 18.01 27.78
CA SER A 40 -14.60 18.20 29.19
C SER A 40 -13.54 17.71 30.19
N THR A 41 -12.70 16.74 29.76
CA THR A 41 -11.63 16.15 30.58
C THR A 41 -10.24 16.36 29.98
N ASP A 42 -10.14 17.11 28.87
CA ASP A 42 -8.92 17.26 28.06
C ASP A 42 -8.24 15.90 27.80
N THR A 43 -9.06 14.89 27.49
CA THR A 43 -8.59 13.51 27.25
C THR A 43 -8.54 13.23 25.78
N TYR A 44 -7.37 12.82 25.30
CA TYR A 44 -7.18 12.32 23.93
C TYR A 44 -7.06 10.80 23.94
N ILE A 45 -7.92 10.14 23.18
CA ILE A 45 -7.88 8.69 22.96
C ILE A 45 -7.21 8.48 21.61
N GLU A 46 -6.05 7.84 21.62
CA GLU A 46 -5.29 7.55 20.40
C GLU A 46 -5.99 6.49 19.53
N LYS A 47 -5.77 6.59 18.23
CA LYS A 47 -6.17 5.54 17.29
C LYS A 47 -5.41 4.26 17.62
N ASP A 48 -6.12 3.14 17.71
CA ASP A 48 -5.54 1.81 17.86
C ASP A 48 -6.12 0.86 16.81
N SER A 49 -5.28 0.03 16.19
CA SER A 49 -5.73 -0.90 15.16
C SER A 49 -4.77 -2.07 14.98
N ALA A 50 -5.32 -3.24 14.71
CA ALA A 50 -4.57 -4.43 14.32
C ALA A 50 -4.91 -4.78 12.87
N ILE A 51 -3.88 -4.85 12.03
CA ILE A 51 -3.99 -5.21 10.61
C ILE A 51 -3.68 -6.69 10.45
N ASN A 52 -4.51 -7.38 9.65
CA ASN A 52 -4.29 -8.74 9.24
C ASN A 52 -3.46 -8.76 7.95
N ASP A 53 -2.20 -9.17 8.04
CA ASP A 53 -1.26 -9.17 6.92
C ASP A 53 -1.70 -10.06 5.76
N GLU A 54 -2.35 -11.19 6.05
CA GLU A 54 -2.84 -12.09 4.99
C GLU A 54 -4.02 -11.47 4.23
N ILE A 55 -4.95 -10.83 4.92
CA ILE A 55 -6.06 -10.12 4.26
C ILE A 55 -5.52 -8.92 3.47
N ASP A 56 -4.54 -8.21 3.98
CA ASP A 56 -3.88 -7.12 3.25
C ASP A 56 -3.23 -7.63 1.96
N ARG A 57 -2.50 -8.75 2.02
CA ARG A 57 -1.95 -9.41 0.84
C ARG A 57 -3.02 -9.78 -0.19
N LEU A 58 -4.12 -10.37 0.25
CA LEU A 58 -5.26 -10.73 -0.63
C LEU A 58 -5.89 -9.51 -1.29
N ARG A 59 -5.95 -8.37 -0.61
CA ARG A 59 -6.41 -7.10 -1.20
C ARG A 59 -5.47 -6.63 -2.30
N HIS A 60 -4.16 -6.71 -2.10
CA HIS A 60 -3.17 -6.39 -3.13
C HIS A 60 -3.25 -7.37 -4.31
N SER A 61 -3.47 -8.67 -4.06
CA SER A 61 -3.73 -9.67 -5.10
C SER A 61 -4.93 -9.29 -5.96
N ALA A 62 -6.04 -8.91 -5.34
CA ALA A 62 -7.25 -8.49 -6.04
C ALA A 62 -7.03 -7.27 -6.96
N THR A 63 -6.32 -6.25 -6.48
CA THR A 63 -6.03 -5.04 -7.30
C THR A 63 -5.04 -5.32 -8.42
N ALA A 64 -4.04 -6.17 -8.20
CA ALA A 64 -3.11 -6.63 -9.22
C ALA A 64 -3.84 -7.42 -10.31
N ALA A 65 -4.66 -8.41 -9.91
CA ALA A 65 -5.45 -9.22 -10.84
C ALA A 65 -6.36 -8.37 -11.73
N LEU A 66 -7.08 -7.38 -11.16
CA LEU A 66 -7.91 -6.44 -11.93
C LEU A 66 -7.13 -5.61 -12.95
N SER A 67 -5.85 -5.38 -12.71
CA SER A 67 -4.99 -4.60 -13.60
C SER A 67 -4.38 -5.45 -14.73
N GLU A 68 -4.13 -6.74 -14.47
CA GLU A 68 -3.40 -7.64 -15.38
C GLU A 68 -4.31 -8.62 -16.14
N ARG A 69 -5.50 -8.93 -15.60
CA ARG A 69 -6.40 -9.94 -16.15
C ARG A 69 -7.78 -9.37 -16.48
N ARG A 70 -8.50 -10.03 -17.37
CA ARG A 70 -9.90 -9.71 -17.73
C ARG A 70 -10.91 -10.69 -17.16
N ASP A 71 -10.46 -11.86 -16.72
CA ASP A 71 -11.24 -12.98 -16.22
C ASP A 71 -11.25 -13.00 -14.68
N VAL A 72 -11.54 -11.85 -14.05
CA VAL A 72 -11.45 -11.65 -12.61
C VAL A 72 -12.83 -11.56 -11.97
N ILE A 73 -13.02 -12.27 -10.88
CA ILE A 73 -14.20 -12.19 -9.99
C ILE A 73 -13.73 -11.68 -8.63
N ILE A 74 -14.27 -10.56 -8.18
CA ILE A 74 -13.96 -10.01 -6.85
C ILE A 74 -15.10 -10.29 -5.89
N VAL A 75 -14.80 -10.99 -4.80
CA VAL A 75 -15.71 -11.15 -3.67
C VAL A 75 -15.31 -10.17 -2.59
N ALA A 76 -16.13 -9.15 -2.36
CA ALA A 76 -15.83 -8.02 -1.51
C ALA A 76 -16.84 -7.79 -0.39
N SER A 77 -16.37 -7.19 0.70
CA SER A 77 -17.26 -6.58 1.71
C SER A 77 -17.54 -5.12 1.36
N VAL A 78 -18.44 -4.47 2.12
CA VAL A 78 -18.76 -3.04 1.95
C VAL A 78 -17.54 -2.13 2.06
N SER A 79 -16.45 -2.56 2.69
CA SER A 79 -15.21 -1.79 2.80
C SER A 79 -14.54 -1.46 1.45
N CYS A 80 -14.92 -2.16 0.38
CA CYS A 80 -14.39 -1.88 -0.97
C CYS A 80 -14.86 -0.55 -1.56
N ILE A 81 -15.94 0.04 -1.04
CA ILE A 81 -16.46 1.33 -1.52
C ILE A 81 -15.94 2.53 -0.73
N TYR A 82 -15.13 2.28 0.31
CA TYR A 82 -14.56 3.33 1.16
C TYR A 82 -13.04 3.31 1.10
N SER A 83 -12.46 4.50 1.11
CA SER A 83 -11.03 4.73 1.42
C SER A 83 -10.04 3.95 0.55
N LEU A 84 -10.32 3.78 -0.72
CA LEU A 84 -9.31 3.39 -1.72
C LEU A 84 -8.77 4.67 -2.37
N GLY A 85 -7.48 4.68 -2.67
CA GLY A 85 -6.86 5.76 -3.43
C GLY A 85 -7.45 5.89 -4.84
N ASP A 86 -7.06 6.95 -5.56
CA ASP A 86 -7.46 7.16 -6.95
C ASP A 86 -6.88 6.01 -7.82
N PRO A 87 -7.71 5.22 -8.52
CA PRO A 87 -7.22 4.14 -9.37
C PRO A 87 -6.34 4.63 -10.54
N ILE A 88 -6.45 5.89 -10.94
CA ILE A 88 -5.60 6.49 -11.97
C ILE A 88 -4.19 6.67 -11.40
N ASP A 89 -4.06 7.23 -10.19
CA ASP A 89 -2.77 7.39 -9.52
C ASP A 89 -2.12 6.02 -9.28
N TYR A 90 -2.88 5.05 -8.77
CA TYR A 90 -2.38 3.70 -8.50
C TYR A 90 -1.81 3.04 -9.76
N ARG A 91 -2.52 3.13 -10.89
CA ARG A 91 -2.07 2.55 -12.18
C ARG A 91 -0.88 3.31 -12.77
N SER A 92 -0.83 4.63 -12.64
CA SER A 92 0.26 5.45 -13.19
C SER A 92 1.60 5.18 -12.51
N MET A 93 1.58 4.64 -11.29
CA MET A 93 2.78 4.36 -10.52
C MET A 93 3.31 2.92 -10.72
N VAL A 94 2.61 2.05 -11.45
CA VAL A 94 3.07 0.68 -11.70
C VAL A 94 4.40 0.68 -12.46
N ILE A 95 5.38 -0.05 -11.94
CA ILE A 95 6.68 -0.26 -12.59
C ILE A 95 6.60 -1.54 -13.42
N SER A 96 6.79 -1.44 -14.72
CA SER A 96 6.86 -2.58 -15.64
C SER A 96 8.32 -2.87 -15.98
N LEU A 97 8.80 -4.08 -15.68
CA LEU A 97 10.18 -4.49 -15.94
C LEU A 97 10.23 -5.66 -16.92
N ARG A 98 11.23 -5.64 -17.79
CA ARG A 98 11.54 -6.72 -18.75
C ARG A 98 13.04 -6.87 -18.90
N PRO A 99 13.56 -8.09 -19.16
CA PRO A 99 14.95 -8.27 -19.57
C PRO A 99 15.26 -7.45 -20.85
N GLY A 100 16.47 -6.88 -20.91
CA GLY A 100 16.90 -6.00 -21.99
C GLY A 100 16.44 -4.53 -21.85
N MET A 101 15.80 -4.17 -20.75
CA MET A 101 15.38 -2.80 -20.48
C MET A 101 16.53 -1.99 -19.92
N GLU A 102 16.84 -0.84 -20.54
CA GLU A 102 17.79 0.15 -20.01
C GLU A 102 17.17 0.81 -18.76
N LEU A 103 17.75 0.54 -17.60
CA LEU A 103 17.34 1.07 -16.31
C LEU A 103 18.49 0.91 -15.31
N GLU A 104 18.96 2.00 -14.74
CA GLU A 104 19.95 1.95 -13.67
C GLU A 104 19.36 1.29 -12.41
N ARG A 105 20.17 0.44 -11.75
CA ARG A 105 19.78 -0.21 -10.49
C ARG A 105 19.28 0.77 -9.44
N ASP A 106 19.97 1.89 -9.27
CA ASP A 106 19.64 2.89 -8.25
C ASP A 106 18.36 3.66 -8.61
N GLU A 107 18.07 3.82 -9.90
CA GLU A 107 16.77 4.35 -10.34
C GLU A 107 15.64 3.39 -10.01
N LEU A 108 15.81 2.07 -10.20
CA LEU A 108 14.82 1.10 -9.75
C LEU A 108 14.57 1.21 -8.24
N CYS A 109 15.64 1.33 -7.44
CA CYS A 109 15.51 1.50 -5.98
C CYS A 109 14.72 2.77 -5.62
N ARG A 110 14.98 3.90 -6.27
CA ARG A 110 14.20 5.15 -6.07
C ARG A 110 12.73 4.97 -6.40
N ARG A 111 12.42 4.31 -7.52
CA ARG A 111 11.04 4.02 -7.91
C ARG A 111 10.34 3.11 -6.92
N LEU A 112 11.03 2.10 -6.37
CA LEU A 112 10.47 1.21 -5.34
C LEU A 112 10.12 1.98 -4.05
N VAL A 113 10.98 2.90 -3.60
CA VAL A 113 10.69 3.77 -2.46
C VAL A 113 9.46 4.65 -2.73
N ASN A 114 9.34 5.21 -3.94
CA ASN A 114 8.15 5.99 -4.33
C ASN A 114 6.87 5.14 -4.34
N LEU A 115 6.98 3.83 -4.59
CA LEU A 115 5.88 2.86 -4.46
C LEU A 115 5.63 2.40 -3.02
N GLN A 116 6.28 3.01 -2.03
CA GLN A 116 6.18 2.67 -0.60
C GLN A 116 6.78 1.30 -0.22
N TYR A 117 7.71 0.76 -1.03
CA TYR A 117 8.54 -0.36 -0.60
C TYR A 117 9.66 0.13 0.30
N GLU A 118 9.89 -0.58 1.39
CA GLU A 118 10.97 -0.29 2.34
C GLU A 118 12.25 -1.08 1.96
N ARG A 119 13.40 -0.41 1.92
CA ARG A 119 14.67 -1.13 1.82
C ARG A 119 15.03 -1.76 3.16
N ASN A 120 15.18 -3.09 3.17
CA ASN A 120 15.61 -3.82 4.36
C ASN A 120 16.41 -5.05 3.96
N ASP A 121 17.72 -4.98 4.15
CA ASP A 121 18.64 -6.06 3.75
C ASP A 121 18.65 -7.24 4.76
N ILE A 122 18.11 -7.03 5.98
CA ILE A 122 18.11 -8.03 7.06
C ILE A 122 16.76 -8.75 7.14
N ASN A 123 15.68 -7.97 7.29
CA ASN A 123 14.32 -8.50 7.42
C ASN A 123 13.60 -8.40 6.08
N PHE A 124 13.84 -9.36 5.19
CA PHE A 124 13.27 -9.40 3.85
C PHE A 124 11.92 -10.12 3.85
N ILE A 125 10.87 -9.35 4.04
CA ILE A 125 9.47 -9.79 4.04
C ILE A 125 8.67 -9.02 3.00
N ARG A 126 7.37 -9.31 2.85
CA ARG A 126 6.44 -8.62 1.95
C ARG A 126 6.56 -7.08 2.07
N ASN A 127 6.41 -6.37 0.97
CA ASN A 127 6.55 -4.92 0.82
C ASN A 127 7.97 -4.38 1.04
N LYS A 128 8.99 -5.26 1.00
CA LYS A 128 10.38 -4.84 1.15
C LYS A 128 11.22 -5.23 -0.06
N PHE A 129 12.32 -4.50 -0.22
CA PHE A 129 13.35 -4.85 -1.19
C PHE A 129 14.73 -4.81 -0.52
N ARG A 130 15.67 -5.51 -1.12
CA ARG A 130 17.08 -5.51 -0.70
C ARG A 130 18.01 -5.47 -1.91
N VAL A 131 19.24 -5.03 -1.70
CA VAL A 131 20.22 -4.84 -2.76
C VAL A 131 21.49 -5.60 -2.42
N HIS A 132 21.95 -6.47 -3.33
CA HIS A 132 23.18 -7.21 -3.22
C HIS A 132 23.99 -7.11 -4.53
N GLY A 133 25.02 -6.25 -4.56
CA GLY A 133 25.79 -5.99 -5.77
C GLY A 133 24.89 -5.46 -6.89
N ASP A 134 24.90 -6.14 -8.04
CA ASP A 134 24.09 -5.79 -9.21
C ASP A 134 22.72 -6.48 -9.22
N THR A 135 22.21 -6.83 -8.05
CA THR A 135 20.93 -7.54 -7.89
C THR A 135 20.01 -6.80 -6.95
N VAL A 136 18.74 -6.67 -7.33
CA VAL A 136 17.67 -6.16 -6.48
C VAL A 136 16.62 -7.26 -6.28
N ASP A 137 16.44 -7.67 -5.03
CA ASP A 137 15.38 -8.60 -4.62
C ASP A 137 14.18 -7.81 -4.12
N ILE A 138 12.98 -8.13 -4.60
CA ILE A 138 11.74 -7.41 -4.30
C ILE A 138 10.68 -8.41 -3.84
N TYR A 139 10.16 -8.23 -2.63
CA TYR A 139 9.05 -9.05 -2.14
C TYR A 139 7.74 -8.29 -2.39
N LEU A 140 7.07 -8.63 -3.48
CA LEU A 140 5.89 -7.91 -3.95
C LEU A 140 4.72 -7.99 -2.96
N ALA A 141 3.91 -6.94 -2.92
CA ALA A 141 2.79 -6.76 -1.99
C ALA A 141 1.75 -7.90 -2.04
N TYR A 142 1.59 -8.54 -3.19
CA TYR A 142 0.59 -9.59 -3.42
C TYR A 142 1.17 -11.02 -3.40
N MET A 143 2.50 -11.18 -3.32
CA MET A 143 3.13 -12.50 -3.26
C MET A 143 3.18 -13.07 -1.84
N SER A 144 3.11 -14.41 -1.70
CA SER A 144 3.13 -15.11 -0.42
C SER A 144 4.42 -15.92 -0.19
N GLU A 145 4.88 -16.67 -1.18
CA GLU A 145 5.97 -17.65 -1.04
C GLU A 145 7.18 -17.32 -1.90
N LEU A 146 6.99 -16.49 -2.90
CA LEU A 146 8.02 -16.13 -3.86
C LEU A 146 8.32 -14.64 -3.81
N ALA A 147 9.53 -14.28 -4.17
CA ALA A 147 9.99 -12.93 -4.40
C ALA A 147 10.57 -12.82 -5.80
N ILE A 148 10.71 -11.61 -6.29
CA ILE A 148 11.30 -11.28 -7.59
C ILE A 148 12.76 -10.88 -7.39
N ARG A 149 13.63 -11.41 -8.22
CA ARG A 149 15.02 -10.99 -8.33
C ARG A 149 15.27 -10.35 -9.69
N VAL A 150 15.74 -9.13 -9.69
CA VAL A 150 16.18 -8.39 -10.88
C VAL A 150 17.70 -8.36 -10.88
N GLU A 151 18.31 -9.01 -11.87
CA GLU A 151 19.76 -9.03 -12.06
C GLU A 151 20.15 -8.02 -13.14
N PHE A 152 21.12 -7.17 -12.85
CA PHE A 152 21.59 -6.12 -13.75
C PHE A 152 22.96 -6.46 -14.35
N PHE A 153 23.19 -5.99 -15.57
CA PHE A 153 24.50 -5.94 -16.19
C PHE A 153 24.75 -4.50 -16.67
N GLY A 154 25.55 -3.74 -15.91
CA GLY A 154 25.64 -2.30 -16.09
C GLY A 154 24.28 -1.63 -15.84
N ASP A 155 23.84 -0.84 -16.80
CA ASP A 155 22.58 -0.08 -16.74
C ASP A 155 21.43 -0.79 -17.47
N GLU A 156 21.52 -2.11 -17.65
CA GLU A 156 20.51 -2.92 -18.31
C GLU A 156 20.05 -4.06 -17.39
N ILE A 157 18.75 -4.39 -17.44
CA ILE A 157 18.20 -5.58 -16.80
C ILE A 157 18.58 -6.81 -17.62
N ASP A 158 19.51 -7.62 -17.09
CA ASP A 158 19.93 -8.86 -17.73
C ASP A 158 18.86 -9.95 -17.59
N ARG A 159 18.34 -10.12 -16.36
CA ARG A 159 17.41 -11.23 -16.07
C ARG A 159 16.48 -10.92 -14.92
N ILE A 160 15.27 -11.48 -15.00
CA ILE A 160 14.28 -11.42 -13.92
C ILE A 160 13.91 -12.86 -13.53
N LEU A 161 13.92 -13.15 -12.22
CA LEU A 161 13.69 -14.48 -11.66
C LEU A 161 12.68 -14.44 -10.55
N GLU A 162 11.87 -15.50 -10.43
CA GLU A 162 11.18 -15.85 -9.20
C GLU A 162 12.05 -16.75 -8.34
N PHE A 163 12.09 -16.49 -7.05
CA PHE A 163 12.84 -17.31 -6.10
C PHE A 163 12.14 -17.39 -4.75
N ASN A 164 12.41 -18.45 -4.01
CA ASN A 164 11.93 -18.58 -2.64
C ASN A 164 12.86 -17.78 -1.70
N PRO A 165 12.36 -16.76 -0.98
CA PRO A 165 13.19 -15.88 -0.17
C PRO A 165 13.81 -16.56 1.06
N VAL A 166 13.23 -17.67 1.52
CA VAL A 166 13.72 -18.44 2.68
C VAL A 166 14.85 -19.39 2.29
N THR A 167 14.68 -20.13 1.21
CA THR A 167 15.66 -21.15 0.76
C THR A 167 16.66 -20.59 -0.25
N GLY A 168 16.37 -19.46 -0.88
CA GLY A 168 17.17 -18.91 -1.98
C GLY A 168 16.98 -19.66 -3.31
N ALA A 169 16.13 -20.69 -3.35
CA ALA A 169 15.95 -21.52 -4.54
C ALA A 169 15.30 -20.73 -5.67
N LYS A 170 15.99 -20.66 -6.81
CA LYS A 170 15.46 -20.06 -8.05
C LYS A 170 14.41 -20.98 -8.64
N GLN A 171 13.27 -20.43 -9.06
CA GLN A 171 12.16 -21.21 -9.63
C GLN A 171 11.98 -20.92 -11.12
N ASN A 172 11.51 -19.75 -11.48
CA ASN A 172 11.16 -19.42 -12.86
C ASN A 172 11.95 -18.23 -13.37
N VAL A 173 12.25 -18.24 -14.67
CA VAL A 173 12.70 -17.03 -15.40
C VAL A 173 11.46 -16.29 -15.88
N VAL A 174 11.37 -15.02 -15.56
CA VAL A 174 10.21 -14.18 -15.87
C VAL A 174 10.55 -13.22 -17.01
N LYS A 175 9.69 -13.15 -18.03
CA LYS A 175 9.87 -12.25 -19.18
C LYS A 175 9.32 -10.86 -18.93
N HIS A 176 8.45 -10.70 -17.96
CA HIS A 176 7.81 -9.45 -17.58
C HIS A 176 7.31 -9.53 -16.16
N VAL A 177 7.48 -8.47 -15.39
CA VAL A 177 6.88 -8.29 -14.09
C VAL A 177 6.31 -6.88 -13.95
N ALA A 178 5.09 -6.78 -13.41
CA ALA A 178 4.47 -5.53 -13.01
C ALA A 178 4.58 -5.39 -11.48
N ILE A 179 5.23 -4.33 -11.02
CA ILE A 179 5.37 -4.03 -9.60
C ILE A 179 4.33 -2.98 -9.25
N PHE A 180 3.35 -3.39 -8.46
CA PHE A 180 2.28 -2.51 -7.95
C PHE A 180 2.72 -1.85 -6.64
N PRO A 181 2.13 -0.68 -6.29
CA PRO A 181 2.40 -0.03 -5.02
C PRO A 181 2.21 -0.94 -3.81
N ALA A 182 3.06 -0.78 -2.79
CA ALA A 182 2.97 -1.50 -1.53
C ALA A 182 1.80 -1.04 -0.64
N SER A 183 1.11 0.04 -1.03
CA SER A 183 -0.06 0.58 -0.34
C SER A 183 -1.14 0.97 -1.34
N HIS A 184 -2.42 0.78 -0.97
CA HIS A 184 -3.56 1.28 -1.74
C HIS A 184 -3.76 2.80 -1.57
N TYR A 185 -3.10 3.42 -0.60
CA TYR A 185 -3.24 4.84 -0.23
C TYR A 185 -2.11 5.70 -0.78
N ILE A 186 -1.66 5.38 -1.98
CA ILE A 186 -0.61 6.13 -2.65
C ILE A 186 -1.20 7.32 -3.39
N VAL A 187 -0.52 8.46 -3.28
CA VAL A 187 -0.88 9.70 -3.98
C VAL A 187 0.37 10.34 -4.58
N SER A 188 0.21 11.10 -5.65
CA SER A 188 1.33 11.82 -6.25
C SER A 188 1.86 12.93 -5.32
N ALA A 189 3.13 13.30 -5.47
CA ALA A 189 3.75 14.35 -4.67
C ALA A 189 3.00 15.69 -4.82
N GLU A 190 2.52 16.01 -6.03
CA GLU A 190 1.77 17.23 -6.31
C GLU A 190 0.42 17.23 -5.59
N LYS A 191 -0.31 16.11 -5.61
CA LYS A 191 -1.58 15.97 -4.88
C LYS A 191 -1.36 16.05 -3.37
N LYS A 192 -0.27 15.45 -2.85
CA LYS A 192 0.11 15.55 -1.44
C LYS A 192 0.37 17.00 -1.02
N ALA A 193 1.19 17.72 -1.78
CA ALA A 193 1.47 19.13 -1.51
C ALA A 193 0.20 20.00 -1.53
N ALA A 194 -0.65 19.84 -2.53
CA ALA A 194 -1.92 20.57 -2.63
C ALA A 194 -2.89 20.24 -1.47
N ALA A 195 -2.89 18.99 -0.99
CA ALA A 195 -3.70 18.59 0.17
C ALA A 195 -3.19 19.24 1.46
N ILE A 196 -1.88 19.29 1.68
CA ILE A 196 -1.26 19.92 2.86
C ILE A 196 -1.64 21.41 2.94
N GLU A 197 -1.59 22.14 1.83
CA GLU A 197 -1.99 23.55 1.80
C GLU A 197 -3.48 23.74 2.18
N LYS A 198 -4.35 22.87 1.68
CA LYS A 198 -5.77 22.90 2.06
C LYS A 198 -5.98 22.59 3.54
N ILE A 199 -5.32 21.56 4.06
CA ILE A 199 -5.39 21.18 5.48
C ILE A 199 -4.93 22.34 6.38
N ARG A 200 -3.86 23.04 6.03
CA ARG A 200 -3.40 24.24 6.76
C ARG A 200 -4.45 25.33 6.78
N ALA A 201 -5.03 25.66 5.62
CA ALA A 201 -6.05 26.70 5.52
C ALA A 201 -7.32 26.36 6.32
N GLU A 202 -7.76 25.11 6.29
CA GLU A 202 -8.91 24.63 7.08
C GLU A 202 -8.60 24.67 8.58
N CYS A 203 -7.41 24.25 9.01
CA CYS A 203 -6.97 24.33 10.40
C CYS A 203 -6.99 25.77 10.91
N ASP A 204 -6.41 26.71 10.16
CA ASP A 204 -6.39 28.13 10.53
C ASP A 204 -7.80 28.71 10.67
N ALA A 205 -8.72 28.34 9.77
CA ALA A 205 -10.11 28.75 9.84
C ALA A 205 -10.81 28.20 11.09
N GLN A 206 -10.61 26.92 11.39
CA GLN A 206 -11.21 26.25 12.56
C GLN A 206 -10.66 26.79 13.88
N VAL A 207 -9.35 27.05 13.96
CA VAL A 207 -8.71 27.68 15.14
C VAL A 207 -9.31 29.07 15.41
N LYS A 208 -9.50 29.90 14.37
CA LYS A 208 -10.13 31.20 14.50
C LYS A 208 -11.56 31.09 15.00
N GLN A 209 -12.33 30.15 14.48
CA GLN A 209 -13.69 29.90 14.91
C GLN A 209 -13.75 29.49 16.40
N PHE A 210 -12.98 28.50 16.82
CA PHE A 210 -12.95 28.04 18.21
C PHE A 210 -12.50 29.15 19.17
N THR A 211 -11.53 29.96 18.76
CA THR A 211 -11.07 31.09 19.55
C THR A 211 -12.21 32.15 19.73
N ALA A 212 -12.95 32.41 18.66
CA ALA A 212 -14.11 33.35 18.73
C ALA A 212 -15.24 32.81 19.62
N GLU A 213 -15.42 31.49 19.68
CA GLU A 213 -16.38 30.81 20.56
C GLU A 213 -15.89 30.66 22.00
N GLY A 214 -14.67 31.11 22.33
CA GLY A 214 -14.06 30.97 23.66
C GLY A 214 -13.55 29.55 24.00
N LYS A 215 -13.49 28.66 23.00
CA LYS A 215 -13.01 27.26 23.11
C LYS A 215 -11.50 27.21 22.90
N LEU A 216 -10.73 27.77 23.85
CA LEU A 216 -9.28 27.96 23.69
C LEU A 216 -8.51 26.66 23.71
N ILE A 217 -8.94 25.68 24.51
CA ILE A 217 -8.30 24.37 24.60
C ILE A 217 -8.47 23.59 23.29
N GLU A 218 -9.68 23.56 22.75
CA GLU A 218 -9.99 22.92 21.49
C GLU A 218 -9.23 23.55 20.32
N ALA A 219 -9.12 24.89 20.31
CA ALA A 219 -8.33 25.62 19.32
C ALA A 219 -6.85 25.21 19.36
N GLN A 220 -6.26 25.14 20.56
CA GLN A 220 -4.87 24.72 20.74
C GLN A 220 -4.66 23.26 20.34
N ARG A 221 -5.56 22.37 20.73
CA ARG A 221 -5.42 20.93 20.45
C ARG A 221 -5.55 20.61 18.97
N ILE A 222 -6.52 21.19 18.27
CA ILE A 222 -6.64 20.95 16.82
C ILE A 222 -5.42 21.48 16.07
N GLN A 223 -4.92 22.65 16.41
CA GLN A 223 -3.72 23.22 15.80
C GLN A 223 -2.48 22.32 16.03
N GLN A 224 -2.27 21.92 17.27
CA GLN A 224 -1.14 21.04 17.64
C GLN A 224 -1.19 19.71 16.87
N ARG A 225 -2.36 19.07 16.85
CA ARG A 225 -2.55 17.78 16.17
C ARG A 225 -2.34 17.90 14.65
N THR A 226 -2.99 18.90 14.03
CA THR A 226 -2.87 19.12 12.59
C THR A 226 -1.43 19.43 12.17
N ASN A 227 -0.69 20.22 12.96
CA ASN A 227 0.72 20.50 12.67
C ASN A 227 1.57 19.24 12.74
N TYR A 228 1.35 18.38 13.75
CA TYR A 228 2.04 17.11 13.86
C TYR A 228 1.73 16.18 12.67
N ASP A 229 0.45 16.05 12.30
CA ASP A 229 0.05 15.21 11.16
C ASP A 229 0.64 15.72 9.82
N ILE A 230 0.75 17.04 9.64
CA ILE A 230 1.39 17.66 8.47
C ILE A 230 2.91 17.34 8.45
N GLU A 231 3.57 17.41 9.60
CA GLU A 231 5.00 17.05 9.73
C GLU A 231 5.21 15.60 9.31
N MET A 232 4.43 14.67 9.86
CA MET A 232 4.47 13.25 9.50
C MET A 232 4.14 12.95 8.02
N LEU A 233 3.30 13.78 7.39
CA LEU A 233 3.02 13.66 5.96
C LEU A 233 4.14 14.19 5.09
N THR A 234 5.02 15.04 5.62
CA THR A 234 6.07 15.72 4.85
C THR A 234 7.38 14.93 4.86
N GLU A 235 7.66 14.20 5.94
CA GLU A 235 8.78 13.26 6.07
C GLU A 235 8.58 12.03 5.16
#